data_610c3d41209413a54b34a001f2b75131
#
_entry.id   610c3d41209413a54b34a001f2b75131
#
_cell.length_a   1.000
_cell.length_b   1.000
_cell.length_c   1.000
_cell.angle_alpha   90.00
_cell.angle_beta   90.00
_cell.angle_gamma   90.00
#
_symmetry.space_group_name_H-M   'P 1'
#
loop_
_entity.id
_entity.type
_entity.pdbx_description
1 polymer ?
#
loop_
_entity_poly.entity_id
_entity_poly.type
_entity_poly.pdbx_seq_one_letter_code
_entity_poly.pdbx_strand_id
1 'polypeptide(L)'
;MTKLFATRSALVATMLLLATPAISAQQDDGAPPPPKPGKPISAGEVLSGELNAMKVRDIKNAGKRIAMYQITSEPRRLPAPNGLCNLETGPETFQLVTSSDAQATQLKSFVGRAISVKVDEVACASDPGQMSEAVITKWSLIKKQ
;
A
#
# COMPACT_ATOMS: atom_id res chain seq x y z
N MET A 1 -79.44 54.80 20.38
CA MET A 1 -79.14 55.23 21.77
C MET A 1 -77.79 54.60 22.21
N THR A 2 -76.80 55.51 22.51
CA THR A 2 -75.80 55.39 23.59
C THR A 2 -74.84 54.21 23.54
N LYS A 3 -73.58 54.32 23.59
CA LYS A 3 -72.42 55.14 24.03
C LYS A 3 -71.15 54.30 23.77
N LEU A 4 -70.21 54.82 23.07
CA LEU A 4 -68.89 55.18 23.53
C LEU A 4 -68.33 54.39 24.75
N PHE A 5 -67.20 53.71 24.54
CA PHE A 5 -66.02 53.94 25.38
C PHE A 5 -64.74 53.42 24.67
N ALA A 6 -63.86 54.35 24.53
CA ALA A 6 -62.51 54.14 24.10
C ALA A 6 -61.67 53.60 25.24
N THR A 7 -60.77 52.67 24.98
CA THR A 7 -59.55 52.48 25.81
C THR A 7 -58.35 52.14 24.95
N ARG A 8 -57.40 53.04 24.95
CA ARG A 8 -56.09 52.92 24.42
C ARG A 8 -55.28 51.99 25.36
N SER A 9 -54.72 50.97 24.82
CA SER A 9 -53.63 50.27 25.52
C SER A 9 -52.46 50.07 24.54
N ALA A 10 -51.41 50.82 24.80
CA ALA A 10 -50.18 50.69 24.15
C ALA A 10 -49.44 49.37 24.57
N LEU A 11 -49.26 48.51 23.64
CA LEU A 11 -48.35 47.30 23.83
C LEU A 11 -47.03 47.60 23.20
N VAL A 12 -46.09 47.86 24.10
CA VAL A 12 -44.65 47.95 23.75
C VAL A 12 -44.20 46.51 23.41
N ALA A 13 -43.97 46.28 22.14
CA ALA A 13 -43.36 45.02 21.69
C ALA A 13 -41.81 45.14 21.83
N THR A 14 -41.32 44.57 22.91
CA THR A 14 -39.86 44.38 23.10
C THR A 14 -39.37 43.28 22.17
N MET A 15 -38.72 43.67 21.06
CA MET A 15 -38.03 42.73 20.18
C MET A 15 -36.77 42.25 20.87
N LEU A 16 -36.79 41.02 21.39
CA LEU A 16 -35.60 40.30 21.84
C LEU A 16 -34.90 39.75 20.59
N LEU A 17 -33.81 40.41 20.17
CA LEU A 17 -32.91 39.86 19.17
C LEU A 17 -32.12 38.68 19.81
N LEU A 18 -32.56 37.46 19.53
CA LEU A 18 -31.78 36.28 19.78
C LEU A 18 -30.67 36.19 18.70
N ALA A 19 -29.48 36.66 19.06
CA ALA A 19 -28.27 36.41 18.29
C ALA A 19 -27.92 34.93 18.44
N THR A 20 -28.27 34.11 17.44
CA THR A 20 -27.77 32.74 17.32
C THR A 20 -26.29 32.82 16.91
N PRO A 21 -25.34 32.29 17.69
CA PRO A 21 -23.99 32.11 17.18
C PRO A 21 -24.03 31.07 16.06
N ALA A 22 -23.72 31.49 14.84
CA ALA A 22 -23.43 30.58 13.75
C ALA A 22 -22.12 29.87 14.09
N ILE A 23 -22.24 28.64 14.60
CA ILE A 23 -21.11 27.72 14.70
C ILE A 23 -20.80 27.35 13.24
N SER A 24 -19.85 28.05 12.64
CA SER A 24 -19.18 27.60 11.41
C SER A 24 -18.44 26.34 11.78
N ALA A 25 -19.06 25.18 11.53
CA ALA A 25 -18.32 23.94 11.43
C ALA A 25 -17.36 24.11 10.24
N GLN A 26 -16.11 24.46 10.51
CA GLN A 26 -15.02 24.24 9.57
C GLN A 26 -14.98 22.75 9.34
N GLN A 27 -15.57 22.29 8.23
CA GLN A 27 -15.21 21.04 7.62
C GLN A 27 -13.73 21.20 7.23
N ASP A 28 -12.87 20.63 8.07
CA ASP A 28 -11.49 20.39 7.73
C ASP A 28 -11.52 19.30 6.64
N ASP A 29 -11.66 19.73 5.39
CA ASP A 29 -11.46 18.89 4.21
C ASP A 29 -9.96 18.58 4.10
N GLY A 30 -9.37 18.07 5.19
CA GLY A 30 -8.04 17.57 5.24
C GLY A 30 -7.90 16.43 4.26
N ALA A 31 -7.30 16.69 3.10
CA ALA A 31 -6.87 15.63 2.21
C ALA A 31 -6.12 14.59 3.07
N PRO A 32 -6.37 13.29 2.88
CA PRO A 32 -5.67 12.27 3.65
C PRO A 32 -4.16 12.52 3.54
N PRO A 33 -3.41 12.39 4.64
CA PRO A 33 -1.97 12.61 4.60
C PRO A 33 -1.34 11.69 3.55
N PRO A 34 -0.34 12.16 2.79
CA PRO A 34 0.29 11.37 1.76
C PRO A 34 0.83 10.07 2.37
N PRO A 35 0.72 8.94 1.67
CA PRO A 35 1.18 7.66 2.15
C PRO A 35 2.67 7.72 2.46
N LYS A 36 3.07 7.11 3.57
CA LYS A 36 4.48 7.10 3.99
C LYS A 36 5.26 6.10 3.12
N PRO A 37 6.43 6.49 2.61
CA PRO A 37 7.30 5.57 1.88
C PRO A 37 7.63 4.34 2.73
N GLY A 38 7.71 3.18 2.07
CA GLY A 38 8.06 1.92 2.70
C GLY A 38 9.44 1.96 3.37
N LYS A 39 9.68 1.05 4.29
CA LYS A 39 11.00 0.86 4.94
C LYS A 39 12.05 0.53 3.88
N PRO A 40 13.29 0.99 4.02
CA PRO A 40 14.34 0.63 3.08
C PRO A 40 14.58 -0.89 3.08
N ILE A 41 15.04 -1.42 1.95
CA ILE A 41 15.57 -2.78 1.82
C ILE A 41 16.90 -2.69 1.09
N SER A 42 17.95 -3.19 1.71
CA SER A 42 19.34 -3.17 1.19
C SER A 42 19.92 -4.58 1.17
N ALA A 43 21.04 -4.75 0.49
CA ALA A 43 21.76 -6.00 0.52
C ALA A 43 22.09 -6.43 1.96
N GLY A 44 21.82 -7.68 2.29
CA GLY A 44 21.99 -8.26 3.62
C GLY A 44 20.75 -8.17 4.51
N GLU A 45 19.74 -7.40 4.15
CA GLU A 45 18.49 -7.28 4.91
C GLU A 45 17.54 -8.45 4.66
N VAL A 46 16.58 -8.59 5.57
CA VAL A 46 15.58 -9.64 5.53
C VAL A 46 14.25 -9.11 5.01
N LEU A 47 13.75 -9.74 3.94
CA LEU A 47 12.40 -9.56 3.45
C LEU A 47 11.53 -10.70 3.96
N SER A 48 10.44 -10.36 4.61
CA SER A 48 9.44 -11.32 5.08
C SER A 48 8.10 -11.03 4.42
N GLY A 49 7.39 -12.08 4.05
CA GLY A 49 6.07 -11.95 3.43
C GLY A 49 5.49 -13.30 3.05
N GLU A 50 4.34 -13.29 2.42
CA GLU A 50 3.69 -14.49 1.92
C GLU A 50 4.30 -14.90 0.58
N LEU A 51 4.67 -16.18 0.46
CA LEU A 51 5.18 -16.74 -0.79
C LEU A 51 4.04 -17.24 -1.68
N ASN A 52 3.95 -16.69 -2.86
CA ASN A 52 3.02 -17.09 -3.89
C ASN A 52 3.77 -17.68 -5.10
N ALA A 53 3.12 -18.60 -5.80
CA ALA A 53 3.64 -19.16 -7.05
C ALA A 53 2.65 -18.93 -8.19
N MET A 54 3.17 -18.43 -9.30
CA MET A 54 2.42 -18.20 -10.52
C MET A 54 2.99 -19.05 -11.65
N LYS A 55 2.13 -19.51 -12.57
CA LYS A 55 2.58 -20.15 -13.82
C LYS A 55 2.60 -19.12 -14.92
N VAL A 56 3.76 -18.74 -15.38
CA VAL A 56 3.97 -17.79 -16.45
C VAL A 56 4.46 -18.50 -17.70
N ARG A 57 4.17 -17.94 -18.88
CA ARG A 57 4.70 -18.46 -20.13
C ARG A 57 6.14 -17.97 -20.29
N ASP A 58 7.07 -18.90 -20.49
CA ASP A 58 8.45 -18.56 -20.76
C ASP A 58 8.57 -17.92 -22.15
N ILE A 59 9.00 -16.66 -22.17
CA ILE A 59 9.15 -15.89 -23.41
C ILE A 59 10.32 -16.45 -24.25
N LYS A 60 11.33 -17.01 -23.59
CA LYS A 60 12.53 -17.55 -24.24
C LYS A 60 12.31 -18.95 -24.80
N ASN A 61 11.43 -19.74 -24.19
CA ASN A 61 11.09 -21.09 -24.59
C ASN A 61 9.60 -21.15 -24.96
N ALA A 62 9.28 -20.76 -26.18
CA ALA A 62 7.91 -20.62 -26.66
C ALA A 62 6.99 -21.79 -26.29
N GLY A 63 6.01 -21.53 -25.45
CA GLY A 63 4.98 -22.47 -25.04
C GLY A 63 5.22 -23.18 -23.69
N LYS A 64 6.41 -23.16 -23.14
CA LYS A 64 6.68 -23.74 -21.82
C LYS A 64 6.15 -22.84 -20.71
N ARG A 65 5.41 -23.42 -19.75
CA ARG A 65 5.03 -22.73 -18.53
C ARG A 65 6.06 -23.02 -17.44
N ILE A 66 6.57 -21.97 -16.86
CA ILE A 66 7.50 -22.03 -15.71
C ILE A 66 6.83 -21.50 -14.46
N ALA A 67 7.23 -22.03 -13.31
CA ALA A 67 6.81 -21.48 -12.03
C ALA A 67 7.64 -20.23 -11.73
N MET A 68 6.96 -19.14 -11.41
CA MET A 68 7.54 -17.91 -10.89
C MET A 68 7.14 -17.79 -9.43
N TYR A 69 8.08 -17.47 -8.58
CA TYR A 69 7.84 -17.29 -7.14
C TYR A 69 7.89 -15.82 -6.77
N GLN A 70 6.94 -15.38 -5.96
CA GLN A 70 6.77 -14.01 -5.56
C GLN A 70 6.53 -13.93 -4.05
N ILE A 71 7.21 -13.01 -3.37
CA ILE A 71 6.87 -12.61 -2.01
C ILE A 71 6.01 -11.36 -2.07
N THR A 72 4.88 -11.39 -1.37
CA THR A 72 4.09 -10.19 -1.08
C THR A 72 4.40 -9.74 0.34
N SER A 73 4.86 -8.50 0.48
CA SER A 73 5.27 -7.91 1.76
C SER A 73 4.69 -6.53 1.96
N GLU A 74 4.99 -5.91 3.09
CA GLU A 74 4.80 -4.47 3.25
C GLU A 74 5.66 -3.70 2.23
N PRO A 75 5.25 -2.47 1.83
CA PRO A 75 6.02 -1.65 0.91
C PRO A 75 7.48 -1.48 1.33
N ARG A 76 8.38 -1.54 0.38
CA ARG A 76 9.82 -1.36 0.61
C ARG A 76 10.39 -0.30 -0.33
N ARG A 77 11.37 0.43 0.14
CA ARG A 77 12.16 1.36 -0.67
C ARG A 77 13.51 0.72 -1.00
N LEU A 78 13.80 0.59 -2.28
CA LEU A 78 15.07 0.04 -2.75
C LEU A 78 16.22 1.07 -2.60
N PRO A 79 17.48 0.62 -2.62
CA PRO A 79 18.62 1.54 -2.70
C PRO A 79 18.58 2.39 -3.97
N ALA A 80 19.19 3.57 -3.92
CA ALA A 80 19.36 4.38 -5.13
C ALA A 80 20.14 3.61 -6.22
N PRO A 81 19.83 3.81 -7.50
CA PRO A 81 18.88 4.76 -8.07
C PRO A 81 17.42 4.27 -8.09
N ASN A 82 17.14 3.03 -7.72
CA ASN A 82 15.82 2.41 -7.86
C ASN A 82 14.73 3.07 -6.98
N GLY A 83 15.05 3.40 -5.75
CA GLY A 83 14.16 4.11 -4.85
C GLY A 83 12.80 3.43 -4.65
N LEU A 84 11.73 4.09 -5.10
CA LEU A 84 10.34 3.59 -4.98
C LEU A 84 9.87 2.81 -6.23
N CYS A 85 10.71 2.55 -7.21
CA CYS A 85 10.31 1.91 -8.47
C CYS A 85 9.15 2.62 -9.21
N ASN A 86 9.09 3.94 -9.13
CA ASN A 86 8.01 4.79 -9.65
C ASN A 86 6.63 4.53 -9.00
N LEU A 87 6.60 3.91 -7.84
CA LEU A 87 5.41 3.69 -7.03
C LEU A 87 5.33 4.70 -5.89
N GLU A 88 4.16 4.91 -5.33
CA GLU A 88 3.93 5.92 -4.29
C GLU A 88 4.62 5.57 -2.97
N THR A 89 4.56 4.30 -2.57
CA THR A 89 5.10 3.79 -1.30
C THR A 89 6.32 2.88 -1.48
N GLY A 90 6.57 2.44 -2.71
CA GLY A 90 7.55 1.44 -3.08
C GLY A 90 6.92 0.07 -3.36
N PRO A 91 7.71 -0.88 -3.90
CA PRO A 91 7.22 -2.20 -4.24
C PRO A 91 6.76 -3.01 -3.02
N GLU A 92 5.66 -3.73 -3.20
CA GLU A 92 5.09 -4.68 -2.27
C GLU A 92 5.26 -6.13 -2.75
N THR A 93 5.48 -6.29 -4.05
CA THR A 93 5.64 -7.59 -4.69
C THR A 93 7.07 -7.79 -5.20
N PHE A 94 7.68 -8.90 -4.80
CA PHE A 94 9.08 -9.21 -5.06
C PHE A 94 9.21 -10.58 -5.70
N GLN A 95 9.64 -10.62 -6.96
CA GLN A 95 9.94 -11.87 -7.64
C GLN A 95 11.25 -12.46 -7.12
N LEU A 96 11.24 -13.73 -6.72
CA LEU A 96 12.43 -14.48 -6.40
C LEU A 96 12.94 -15.21 -7.64
N VAL A 97 14.07 -14.79 -8.17
CA VAL A 97 14.71 -15.50 -9.28
C VAL A 97 15.38 -16.77 -8.72
N THR A 98 15.00 -17.91 -9.27
CA THR A 98 15.63 -19.20 -8.92
C THR A 98 16.79 -19.50 -9.86
N SER A 99 17.97 -19.73 -9.31
CA SER A 99 19.17 -20.08 -10.08
C SER A 99 19.35 -21.59 -10.31
N SER A 100 18.53 -22.41 -9.64
CA SER A 100 18.59 -23.86 -9.74
C SER A 100 17.23 -24.51 -9.47
N ASP A 101 17.04 -25.72 -9.99
CA ASP A 101 15.86 -26.54 -9.71
C ASP A 101 15.73 -26.88 -8.21
N ALA A 102 16.86 -26.98 -7.50
CA ALA A 102 16.87 -27.19 -6.05
C ALA A 102 16.22 -26.01 -5.30
N GLN A 103 16.56 -24.76 -5.67
CA GLN A 103 15.91 -23.57 -5.10
C GLN A 103 14.42 -23.53 -5.44
N ALA A 104 14.05 -23.81 -6.67
CA ALA A 104 12.64 -23.87 -7.09
C ALA A 104 11.86 -24.92 -6.29
N THR A 105 12.43 -26.11 -6.10
CA THR A 105 11.83 -27.19 -5.30
C THR A 105 11.69 -26.78 -3.83
N GLN A 106 12.69 -26.11 -3.28
CA GLN A 106 12.66 -25.60 -1.91
C GLN A 106 11.51 -24.61 -1.73
N LEU A 107 11.38 -23.61 -2.61
CA LEU A 107 10.31 -22.61 -2.55
C LEU A 107 8.93 -23.25 -2.70
N LYS A 108 8.80 -24.24 -3.56
CA LYS A 108 7.52 -24.95 -3.80
C LYS A 108 6.89 -25.47 -2.51
N SER A 109 7.70 -25.91 -1.54
CA SER A 109 7.20 -26.43 -0.26
C SER A 109 6.65 -25.34 0.68
N PHE A 110 6.93 -24.08 0.40
CA PHE A 110 6.52 -22.93 1.21
C PHE A 110 5.42 -22.08 0.57
N VAL A 111 4.93 -22.44 -0.62
CA VAL A 111 3.86 -21.70 -1.28
C VAL A 111 2.61 -21.61 -0.39
N GLY A 112 2.05 -20.40 -0.27
CA GLY A 112 0.93 -20.08 0.61
C GLY A 112 1.33 -19.90 2.09
N ARG A 113 2.63 -19.78 2.38
CA ARG A 113 3.14 -19.56 3.73
C ARG A 113 3.97 -18.29 3.82
N ALA A 114 4.01 -17.70 5.01
CA ALA A 114 4.94 -16.63 5.31
C ALA A 114 6.37 -17.19 5.39
N ILE A 115 7.27 -16.61 4.60
CA ILE A 115 8.70 -16.92 4.60
C ILE A 115 9.53 -15.68 4.86
N SER A 116 10.80 -15.90 5.17
CA SER A 116 11.79 -14.84 5.27
C SER A 116 13.00 -15.20 4.41
N VAL A 117 13.44 -14.25 3.61
CA VAL A 117 14.65 -14.38 2.79
C VAL A 117 15.63 -13.26 3.12
N LYS A 118 16.91 -13.59 3.19
CA LYS A 118 17.97 -12.61 3.17
C LYS A 118 18.16 -12.18 1.73
N VAL A 119 18.11 -10.88 1.48
CA VAL A 119 18.23 -10.28 0.15
C VAL A 119 19.65 -9.81 -0.05
N ASP A 120 20.32 -10.30 -1.07
CA ASP A 120 21.68 -9.86 -1.40
C ASP A 120 21.70 -8.95 -2.63
N GLU A 121 20.71 -9.08 -3.55
CA GLU A 121 20.59 -8.22 -4.71
C GLU A 121 19.12 -8.04 -5.09
N VAL A 122 18.68 -6.77 -5.20
CA VAL A 122 17.30 -6.39 -5.52
C VAL A 122 17.30 -5.20 -6.47
N ALA A 123 16.37 -5.22 -7.44
CA ALA A 123 16.15 -4.12 -8.39
C ALA A 123 14.67 -3.99 -8.71
N CYS A 124 14.27 -2.86 -9.28
CA CYS A 124 12.93 -2.70 -9.84
C CYS A 124 12.75 -3.63 -11.04
N ALA A 125 11.53 -4.10 -11.25
CA ALA A 125 11.20 -4.85 -12.46
C ALA A 125 11.36 -3.97 -13.69
N SER A 126 12.05 -4.47 -14.70
CA SER A 126 12.33 -3.75 -15.94
C SER A 126 11.99 -4.57 -17.20
N ASP A 127 11.85 -5.87 -17.07
CA ASP A 127 11.58 -6.78 -18.18
C ASP A 127 10.08 -7.08 -18.31
N PRO A 128 9.54 -7.17 -19.56
CA PRO A 128 8.12 -7.44 -19.79
C PRO A 128 7.63 -8.78 -19.22
N GLY A 129 8.53 -9.72 -18.95
CA GLY A 129 8.21 -11.03 -18.35
C GLY A 129 8.16 -11.05 -16.84
N GLN A 130 8.49 -9.93 -16.20
CA GLN A 130 8.46 -9.79 -14.74
C GLN A 130 7.07 -9.36 -14.29
N MET A 131 6.47 -10.14 -13.40
CA MET A 131 5.09 -9.93 -12.93
C MET A 131 5.03 -9.22 -11.57
N SER A 132 6.16 -9.00 -10.96
CA SER A 132 6.30 -8.30 -9.67
C SER A 132 6.86 -6.90 -9.88
N GLU A 133 6.68 -6.02 -8.92
CA GLU A 133 7.16 -4.64 -8.95
C GLU A 133 8.68 -4.55 -8.78
N ALA A 134 9.26 -5.50 -8.06
CA ALA A 134 10.69 -5.65 -7.88
C ALA A 134 11.15 -7.09 -8.06
N VAL A 135 12.44 -7.28 -8.32
CA VAL A 135 13.07 -8.57 -8.59
C VAL A 135 14.26 -8.75 -7.68
N ILE A 136 14.31 -9.89 -7.00
CA ILE A 136 15.42 -10.32 -6.17
C ILE A 136 16.19 -11.40 -6.91
N THR A 137 17.40 -11.08 -7.36
CA THR A 137 18.23 -11.99 -8.16
C THR A 137 19.16 -12.85 -7.32
N LYS A 138 19.57 -12.34 -6.14
CA LYS A 138 20.37 -13.09 -5.17
C LYS A 138 19.73 -13.06 -3.80
N TRP A 139 19.49 -14.24 -3.26
CA TRP A 139 18.81 -14.39 -1.98
C TRP A 139 19.10 -15.75 -1.34
N SER A 140 18.86 -15.84 -0.05
CA SER A 140 18.92 -17.11 0.69
C SER A 140 17.72 -17.22 1.64
N LEU A 141 17.15 -18.43 1.75
CA LEU A 141 16.01 -18.69 2.63
C LEU A 141 16.48 -18.73 4.09
N ILE A 142 15.81 -17.99 4.96
CA ILE A 142 16.03 -18.04 6.40
C ILE A 142 15.12 -19.13 6.96
N LYS A 143 15.69 -20.20 7.47
CA LYS A 143 14.95 -21.22 8.20
C LYS A 143 14.62 -20.66 9.59
N LYS A 144 13.33 -20.55 9.92
CA LYS A 144 12.95 -20.37 11.33
C LYS A 144 13.40 -21.61 12.10
N GLN A 145 14.30 -21.42 13.05
CA GLN A 145 14.60 -22.41 14.05
C GLN A 145 13.42 -22.59 14.98
#